data_97d91c2ed1aea317d0060ff4b8560eb7
#
_entry.id   97d91c2ed1aea317d0060ff4b8560eb7
#
_cell.length_a   1.000
_cell.length_b   1.000
_cell.length_c   1.000
_cell.angle_alpha   90.00
_cell.angle_beta   90.00
_cell.angle_gamma   90.00
#
_symmetry.space_group_name_H-M   'P 1'
#
loop_
_entity.id
_entity.type
_entity.pdbx_description
1 polymer ?
#
loop_
_entity_poly.entity_id
_entity_poly.type
_entity_poly.pdbx_seq_one_letter_code
_entity_poly.pdbx_strand_id
1 'polypeptide(L)'
;MKISMRLFRRKNGVYYVEFKRDQIRSLKTKDESEAKTLYAAIKEEYLAGRLEQITGKCTKSLQDFYREYLEIGPDLEDSKKTFYANRLALRKLLAIAGGQIKLDKISKKHIDILISQSRRDGLSIASINNYIRHSKAILTRAIEWEYIKVNPLRNIKEIKTERKKPKFIDRKALPNFISSLEDQELKQLVVGYLTTGRRRCELLMLEDADFDFEINKYFVRRSKNHLSRWYPIGSGFMTVINSLKIDGKLPAGRLFKKWRHPDTISHKVKEALIACGLGNHRLHDLRHTFSSIYLENKGDLKSLQELLGHTEYKTTEIYAHLSEDHLQKEVEKVKLGPVDLLKTQGS
;
A
#
# COMPACT_ATOMS: atom_id res chain seq x y z
N MET A 1 -42.07 17.84 -9.83
CA MET A 1 -42.43 16.39 -9.94
C MET A 1 -43.38 16.03 -8.81
N LYS A 2 -44.63 15.58 -9.08
CA LYS A 2 -45.56 15.17 -8.02
C LYS A 2 -44.98 13.91 -7.33
N ILE A 3 -44.73 14.00 -6.03
CA ILE A 3 -44.30 12.90 -5.19
C ILE A 3 -45.46 11.98 -4.97
N SER A 4 -45.40 10.76 -5.54
CA SER A 4 -46.49 9.77 -5.43
C SER A 4 -46.11 8.72 -4.36
N MET A 5 -45.86 9.17 -3.11
CA MET A 5 -45.78 8.24 -2.00
C MET A 5 -47.14 7.95 -1.41
N ARG A 6 -47.40 6.68 -1.11
CA ARG A 6 -48.71 6.25 -0.54
C ARG A 6 -48.47 5.29 0.63
N LEU A 7 -49.13 5.58 1.77
CA LEU A 7 -49.29 4.66 2.89
C LEU A 7 -50.53 3.84 2.68
N PHE A 8 -50.46 2.53 2.83
CA PHE A 8 -51.65 1.65 2.72
C PHE A 8 -51.49 0.42 3.61
N ARG A 9 -52.64 -0.20 3.94
CA ARG A 9 -52.72 -1.41 4.76
C ARG A 9 -53.09 -2.60 3.86
N ARG A 10 -52.37 -3.71 4.01
CA ARG A 10 -52.71 -4.97 3.31
C ARG A 10 -53.68 -5.82 4.12
N LYS A 11 -54.25 -6.88 3.49
CA LYS A 11 -55.19 -7.81 4.12
C LYS A 11 -54.61 -8.49 5.37
N ASN A 12 -53.31 -8.61 5.52
CA ASN A 12 -52.60 -9.13 6.71
C ASN A 12 -52.58 -8.15 7.89
N GLY A 13 -53.19 -6.97 7.75
CA GLY A 13 -53.27 -5.93 8.77
C GLY A 13 -52.01 -5.06 8.89
N VAL A 14 -50.91 -5.37 8.18
CA VAL A 14 -49.64 -4.63 8.26
C VAL A 14 -49.65 -3.44 7.31
N TYR A 15 -49.11 -2.32 7.75
CA TYR A 15 -48.96 -1.11 6.94
C TYR A 15 -47.71 -1.16 6.05
N TYR A 16 -47.83 -0.57 4.86
CA TYR A 16 -46.81 -0.51 3.82
C TYR A 16 -46.71 0.90 3.23
N VAL A 17 -45.51 1.28 2.78
CA VAL A 17 -45.28 2.50 2.00
C VAL A 17 -44.95 2.12 0.56
N GLU A 18 -45.61 2.71 -0.39
CA GLU A 18 -45.30 2.67 -1.82
C GLU A 18 -44.61 3.97 -2.21
N PHE A 19 -43.39 3.89 -2.74
CA PHE A 19 -42.60 5.05 -3.16
C PHE A 19 -42.82 5.41 -4.63
N LYS A 20 -42.87 4.39 -5.47
CA LYS A 20 -43.19 4.41 -6.90
C LYS A 20 -43.89 3.08 -7.22
N ARG A 21 -44.49 3.00 -8.41
CA ARG A 21 -45.10 1.74 -8.90
C ARG A 21 -44.12 0.58 -8.69
N ASP A 22 -44.58 -0.46 -7.98
CA ASP A 22 -43.81 -1.67 -7.64
C ASP A 22 -42.66 -1.52 -6.60
N GLN A 23 -42.48 -0.36 -5.98
CA GLN A 23 -41.55 -0.16 -4.89
C GLN A 23 -42.30 -0.03 -3.55
N ILE A 24 -42.49 -1.16 -2.90
CA ILE A 24 -43.29 -1.27 -1.67
C ILE A 24 -42.39 -1.76 -0.53
N ARG A 25 -42.49 -1.10 0.63
CA ARG A 25 -41.80 -1.50 1.86
C ARG A 25 -42.80 -1.74 2.98
N SER A 26 -42.64 -2.84 3.72
CA SER A 26 -43.41 -3.10 4.95
C SER A 26 -42.89 -2.21 6.08
N LEU A 27 -43.77 -1.58 6.84
CA LEU A 27 -43.48 -0.87 8.07
C LEU A 27 -43.41 -1.80 9.29
N LYS A 28 -43.76 -3.08 9.11
CA LYS A 28 -43.74 -4.11 10.16
C LYS A 28 -44.66 -3.80 11.38
N THR A 29 -45.54 -2.85 11.25
CA THR A 29 -46.52 -2.48 12.26
C THR A 29 -47.97 -2.67 11.77
N LYS A 30 -48.87 -2.94 12.68
CA LYS A 30 -50.31 -2.99 12.46
C LYS A 30 -51.03 -1.78 13.09
N ASP A 31 -50.29 -1.01 13.89
CA ASP A 31 -50.77 0.21 14.51
C ASP A 31 -50.74 1.36 13.53
N GLU A 32 -51.86 2.11 13.45
CA GLU A 32 -52.05 3.19 12.50
C GLU A 32 -51.22 4.45 12.90
N SER A 33 -51.10 4.74 14.22
CA SER A 33 -50.41 5.91 14.70
C SER A 33 -48.90 5.76 14.47
N GLU A 34 -48.38 4.56 14.80
CA GLU A 34 -46.99 4.21 14.54
C GLU A 34 -46.67 4.22 13.04
N ALA A 35 -47.58 3.69 12.23
CA ALA A 35 -47.43 3.69 10.76
C ALA A 35 -47.37 5.11 10.17
N LYS A 36 -48.19 6.04 10.67
CA LYS A 36 -48.17 7.46 10.24
C LYS A 36 -46.87 8.16 10.64
N THR A 37 -46.35 7.89 11.85
CA THR A 37 -45.08 8.44 12.33
C THR A 37 -43.94 7.94 11.46
N LEU A 38 -43.86 6.63 11.22
CA LEU A 38 -42.84 6.02 10.36
C LEU A 38 -42.95 6.51 8.90
N TYR A 39 -44.15 6.71 8.40
CA TYR A 39 -44.41 7.27 7.07
C TYR A 39 -43.89 8.71 6.95
N ALA A 40 -44.13 9.55 7.95
CA ALA A 40 -43.64 10.92 7.96
C ALA A 40 -42.11 10.99 7.95
N ALA A 41 -41.44 10.21 8.79
CA ALA A 41 -39.99 10.09 8.82
C ALA A 41 -39.40 9.60 7.47
N ILE A 42 -40.04 8.56 6.90
CA ILE A 42 -39.64 8.02 5.59
C ILE A 42 -39.85 9.07 4.48
N LYS A 43 -40.91 9.86 4.54
CA LYS A 43 -41.18 10.92 3.57
C LYS A 43 -40.15 12.05 3.64
N GLU A 44 -39.74 12.42 4.83
CA GLU A 44 -38.65 13.40 5.04
C GLU A 44 -37.32 12.93 4.45
N GLU A 45 -36.90 11.69 4.76
CA GLU A 45 -35.71 11.07 4.18
C GLU A 45 -35.76 10.98 2.64
N TYR A 46 -36.95 10.66 2.10
CA TYR A 46 -37.18 10.62 0.66
C TYR A 46 -37.00 11.99 0.01
N LEU A 47 -37.53 13.04 0.65
CA LEU A 47 -37.40 14.43 0.19
C LEU A 47 -35.96 14.93 0.29
N ALA A 48 -35.21 14.46 1.29
CA ALA A 48 -33.79 14.76 1.46
C ALA A 48 -32.88 14.01 0.46
N GLY A 49 -33.44 13.22 -0.46
CA GLY A 49 -32.68 12.45 -1.46
C GLY A 49 -32.03 11.18 -0.93
N ARG A 50 -32.24 10.83 0.33
CA ARG A 50 -31.67 9.62 0.98
C ARG A 50 -32.54 8.36 0.73
N LEU A 51 -32.99 8.20 -0.50
CA LEU A 51 -33.89 7.10 -0.90
C LEU A 51 -33.31 5.71 -0.65
N GLU A 52 -32.00 5.58 -0.67
CA GLU A 52 -31.26 4.32 -0.46
C GLU A 52 -31.43 3.79 0.96
N GLN A 53 -31.42 4.68 1.95
CA GLN A 53 -31.65 4.32 3.36
C GLN A 53 -33.08 3.76 3.55
N ILE A 54 -34.03 4.27 2.78
CA ILE A 54 -35.45 3.92 2.89
C ILE A 54 -35.79 2.63 2.13
N THR A 55 -35.34 2.50 0.89
CA THR A 55 -35.73 1.36 0.02
C THR A 55 -34.78 0.18 0.14
N GLY A 56 -33.58 0.38 0.70
CA GLY A 56 -32.50 -0.60 0.73
C GLY A 56 -31.94 -0.94 -0.66
N LYS A 57 -32.35 -0.20 -1.70
CA LYS A 57 -31.86 -0.34 -3.08
C LYS A 57 -30.92 0.80 -3.39
N CYS A 58 -29.77 0.47 -3.92
CA CYS A 58 -28.83 1.46 -4.43
C CYS A 58 -29.43 2.22 -5.61
N THR A 59 -29.43 3.56 -5.54
CA THR A 59 -29.87 4.42 -6.64
C THR A 59 -28.69 5.05 -7.37
N LYS A 60 -27.50 5.09 -6.75
CA LYS A 60 -26.29 5.71 -7.30
C LYS A 60 -25.75 4.89 -8.47
N SER A 61 -25.57 5.52 -9.62
CA SER A 61 -24.90 4.89 -10.76
C SER A 61 -23.38 4.92 -10.59
N LEU A 62 -22.67 4.01 -11.26
CA LEU A 62 -21.21 4.00 -11.27
C LEU A 62 -20.63 5.29 -11.85
N GLN A 63 -21.30 5.86 -12.89
CA GLN A 63 -20.88 7.12 -13.51
C GLN A 63 -21.04 8.31 -12.57
N ASP A 64 -22.15 8.40 -11.83
CA ASP A 64 -22.36 9.52 -10.90
C ASP A 64 -21.43 9.42 -9.71
N PHE A 65 -21.18 8.20 -9.20
CA PHE A 65 -20.20 7.96 -8.17
C PHE A 65 -18.79 8.31 -8.63
N TYR A 66 -18.42 7.97 -9.88
CA TYR A 66 -17.11 8.33 -10.43
C TYR A 66 -16.91 9.83 -10.52
N ARG A 67 -17.93 10.59 -10.99
CA ARG A 67 -17.85 12.05 -11.07
C ARG A 67 -17.62 12.68 -9.70
N GLU A 68 -18.42 12.27 -8.73
CA GLU A 68 -18.32 12.74 -7.35
C GLU A 68 -16.95 12.38 -6.73
N TYR A 69 -16.46 11.16 -6.95
CA TYR A 69 -15.12 10.77 -6.49
C TYR A 69 -14.00 11.59 -7.14
N LEU A 70 -14.16 12.02 -8.39
CA LEU A 70 -13.19 12.92 -9.02
C LEU A 70 -13.16 14.31 -8.39
N GLU A 71 -14.31 14.77 -7.91
CA GLU A 71 -14.48 16.10 -7.31
C GLU A 71 -13.89 16.16 -5.89
N ILE A 72 -14.25 15.22 -5.02
CA ILE A 72 -13.89 15.26 -3.59
C ILE A 72 -12.78 14.28 -3.19
N GLY A 73 -12.52 13.25 -4.00
CA GLY A 73 -11.51 12.21 -3.72
C GLY A 73 -10.08 12.73 -3.53
N PRO A 74 -9.61 13.76 -4.26
CA PRO A 74 -8.28 14.32 -4.05
C PRO A 74 -8.00 14.77 -2.62
N ASP A 75 -9.03 15.27 -1.92
CA ASP A 75 -8.92 15.80 -0.55
C ASP A 75 -9.12 14.72 0.52
N LEU A 76 -9.74 13.59 0.15
CA LEU A 76 -10.04 12.49 1.06
C LEU A 76 -8.98 11.39 1.12
N GLU A 77 -8.14 11.29 0.09
CA GLU A 77 -7.14 10.23 0.03
C GLU A 77 -5.82 10.65 0.65
N ASP A 78 -5.23 9.79 1.49
CA ASP A 78 -3.96 10.04 2.19
C ASP A 78 -2.79 10.34 1.22
N SER A 79 -2.91 9.93 -0.02
CA SER A 79 -1.90 10.21 -1.03
C SER A 79 -2.48 10.39 -2.43
N LYS A 80 -1.88 11.30 -3.20
CA LYS A 80 -2.18 11.47 -4.63
C LYS A 80 -2.06 10.15 -5.40
N LYS A 81 -1.12 9.26 -5.03
CA LYS A 81 -0.93 7.96 -5.68
C LYS A 81 -2.14 7.05 -5.46
N THR A 82 -2.68 7.00 -4.25
CA THR A 82 -3.90 6.24 -3.93
C THR A 82 -5.07 6.76 -4.74
N PHE A 83 -5.27 8.08 -4.77
CA PHE A 83 -6.31 8.69 -5.59
C PHE A 83 -6.18 8.30 -7.08
N TYR A 84 -4.99 8.43 -7.68
CA TYR A 84 -4.80 8.07 -9.08
C TYR A 84 -5.04 6.58 -9.35
N ALA A 85 -4.64 5.69 -8.45
CA ALA A 85 -4.86 4.26 -8.58
C ALA A 85 -6.35 3.90 -8.46
N ASN A 86 -7.07 4.50 -7.51
CA ASN A 86 -8.51 4.37 -7.36
C ASN A 86 -9.24 4.89 -8.60
N ARG A 87 -8.89 6.08 -9.08
CA ARG A 87 -9.44 6.67 -10.31
C ARG A 87 -9.26 5.76 -11.51
N LEU A 88 -8.07 5.17 -11.67
CA LEU A 88 -7.78 4.26 -12.78
C LEU A 88 -8.61 2.98 -12.70
N ALA A 89 -8.76 2.40 -11.50
CA ALA A 89 -9.58 1.22 -11.28
C ALA A 89 -11.06 1.51 -11.59
N LEU A 90 -11.60 2.64 -11.11
CA LEU A 90 -12.96 3.08 -11.43
C LEU A 90 -13.17 3.27 -12.93
N ARG A 91 -12.22 3.91 -13.64
CA ARG A 91 -12.29 4.09 -15.09
C ARG A 91 -12.33 2.76 -15.84
N LYS A 92 -11.56 1.77 -15.38
CA LYS A 92 -11.59 0.41 -15.94
C LYS A 92 -12.93 -0.28 -15.66
N LEU A 93 -13.50 -0.15 -14.46
CA LEU A 93 -14.82 -0.67 -14.13
C LEU A 93 -15.91 -0.01 -14.97
N LEU A 94 -15.88 1.30 -15.17
CA LEU A 94 -16.81 2.03 -16.03
C LEU A 94 -16.79 1.51 -17.47
N ALA A 95 -15.61 1.29 -18.03
CA ALA A 95 -15.47 0.77 -19.38
C ALA A 95 -16.06 -0.64 -19.55
N ILE A 96 -16.05 -1.45 -18.49
CA ILE A 96 -16.52 -2.85 -18.52
C ILE A 96 -17.99 -2.98 -18.15
N ALA A 97 -18.40 -2.30 -17.08
CA ALA A 97 -19.73 -2.48 -16.50
C ALA A 97 -20.77 -1.50 -17.07
N GLY A 98 -20.32 -0.43 -17.74
CA GLY A 98 -21.16 0.66 -18.19
C GLY A 98 -21.49 1.66 -17.08
N GLY A 99 -21.61 2.94 -17.47
CA GLY A 99 -21.79 4.03 -16.50
C GLY A 99 -23.13 4.01 -15.75
N GLN A 100 -24.19 3.48 -16.36
CA GLN A 100 -25.54 3.46 -15.79
C GLN A 100 -25.79 2.32 -14.79
N ILE A 101 -24.83 1.38 -14.66
CA ILE A 101 -24.96 0.30 -13.69
C ILE A 101 -25.04 0.87 -12.27
N LYS A 102 -25.91 0.31 -11.44
CA LYS A 102 -25.97 0.65 -10.02
C LYS A 102 -24.82 0.00 -9.26
N LEU A 103 -24.27 0.68 -8.25
CA LEU A 103 -23.10 0.21 -7.49
C LEU A 103 -23.30 -1.18 -6.87
N ASP A 104 -24.51 -1.49 -6.40
CA ASP A 104 -24.88 -2.79 -5.83
C ASP A 104 -24.99 -3.92 -6.88
N LYS A 105 -25.03 -3.58 -8.17
CA LYS A 105 -25.10 -4.52 -9.30
C LYS A 105 -23.72 -4.85 -9.90
N ILE A 106 -22.68 -4.18 -9.45
CA ILE A 106 -21.30 -4.57 -9.78
C ILE A 106 -21.08 -5.97 -9.19
N SER A 107 -20.46 -6.86 -9.95
CA SER A 107 -20.37 -8.27 -9.59
C SER A 107 -19.01 -8.86 -9.96
N LYS A 108 -18.79 -10.09 -9.51
CA LYS A 108 -17.61 -10.88 -9.88
C LYS A 108 -17.41 -10.95 -11.40
N LYS A 109 -18.51 -11.06 -12.19
CA LYS A 109 -18.44 -11.12 -13.67
C LYS A 109 -17.68 -9.92 -14.25
N HIS A 110 -17.90 -8.70 -13.73
CA HIS A 110 -17.20 -7.51 -14.21
C HIS A 110 -15.70 -7.57 -13.90
N ILE A 111 -15.32 -8.15 -12.75
CA ILE A 111 -13.90 -8.37 -12.41
C ILE A 111 -13.28 -9.47 -13.27
N ASP A 112 -14.01 -10.55 -13.55
CA ASP A 112 -13.53 -11.61 -14.45
C ASP A 112 -13.28 -11.07 -15.87
N ILE A 113 -14.16 -10.19 -16.37
CA ILE A 113 -13.96 -9.45 -17.64
C ILE A 113 -12.71 -8.54 -17.55
N LEU A 114 -12.56 -7.78 -16.44
CA LEU A 114 -11.40 -6.93 -16.22
C LEU A 114 -10.09 -7.74 -16.27
N ILE A 115 -10.06 -8.89 -15.60
CA ILE A 115 -8.90 -9.80 -15.60
C ILE A 115 -8.61 -10.29 -17.01
N SER A 116 -9.65 -10.76 -17.74
CA SER A 116 -9.51 -11.30 -19.10
C SER A 116 -8.98 -10.25 -20.08
N GLN A 117 -9.56 -9.04 -20.07
CA GLN A 117 -9.10 -7.93 -20.92
C GLN A 117 -7.67 -7.51 -20.56
N SER A 118 -7.37 -7.33 -19.25
CA SER A 118 -6.04 -6.94 -18.81
C SER A 118 -4.96 -7.95 -19.16
N ARG A 119 -5.28 -9.25 -19.19
CA ARG A 119 -4.37 -10.29 -19.67
C ARG A 119 -4.12 -10.18 -21.17
N ARG A 120 -5.16 -9.93 -21.97
CA ARG A 120 -5.03 -9.72 -23.43
C ARG A 120 -4.21 -8.46 -23.74
N ASP A 121 -4.34 -7.42 -22.91
CA ASP A 121 -3.53 -6.20 -22.98
C ASP A 121 -2.07 -6.41 -22.51
N GLY A 122 -1.66 -7.64 -22.14
CA GLY A 122 -0.30 -7.97 -21.71
C GLY A 122 0.07 -7.47 -20.32
N LEU A 123 -0.89 -7.08 -19.47
CA LEU A 123 -0.60 -6.59 -18.13
C LEU A 123 -0.11 -7.69 -17.20
N SER A 124 0.85 -7.34 -16.33
CA SER A 124 1.33 -8.25 -15.31
C SER A 124 0.23 -8.58 -14.29
N ILE A 125 0.31 -9.78 -13.68
CA ILE A 125 -0.63 -10.19 -12.62
C ILE A 125 -0.63 -9.18 -11.45
N ALA A 126 0.52 -8.60 -11.12
CA ALA A 126 0.63 -7.57 -10.09
C ALA A 126 -0.21 -6.31 -10.44
N SER A 127 -0.19 -5.87 -11.70
CA SER A 127 -1.01 -4.76 -12.17
C SER A 127 -2.50 -5.09 -12.12
N ILE A 128 -2.87 -6.31 -12.51
CA ILE A 128 -4.27 -6.79 -12.44
C ILE A 128 -4.73 -6.83 -10.99
N ASN A 129 -3.92 -7.35 -10.08
CA ASN A 129 -4.23 -7.38 -8.65
C ASN A 129 -4.38 -5.97 -8.06
N ASN A 130 -3.61 -5.00 -8.55
CA ASN A 130 -3.81 -3.60 -8.17
C ASN A 130 -5.19 -3.09 -8.59
N TYR A 131 -5.66 -3.38 -9.80
CA TYR A 131 -7.03 -3.01 -10.19
C TYR A 131 -8.10 -3.68 -9.32
N ILE A 132 -7.95 -4.97 -8.99
CA ILE A 132 -8.87 -5.69 -8.10
C ILE A 132 -8.89 -5.01 -6.72
N ARG A 133 -7.72 -4.74 -6.13
CA ARG A 133 -7.58 -4.12 -4.81
C ARG A 133 -8.22 -2.74 -4.77
N HIS A 134 -7.89 -1.89 -5.73
CA HIS A 134 -8.42 -0.54 -5.80
C HIS A 134 -9.91 -0.50 -6.14
N SER A 135 -10.42 -1.44 -6.96
CA SER A 135 -11.87 -1.60 -7.18
C SER A 135 -12.60 -1.97 -5.89
N LYS A 136 -12.02 -2.82 -5.06
CA LYS A 136 -12.59 -3.15 -3.74
C LYS A 136 -12.54 -1.96 -2.78
N ALA A 137 -11.40 -1.27 -2.72
CA ALA A 137 -11.23 -0.12 -1.84
C ALA A 137 -12.25 0.99 -2.15
N ILE A 138 -12.44 1.29 -3.43
CA ILE A 138 -13.36 2.35 -3.82
C ILE A 138 -14.83 1.99 -3.60
N LEU A 139 -15.21 0.71 -3.70
CA LEU A 139 -16.56 0.28 -3.32
C LEU A 139 -16.75 0.20 -1.79
N THR A 140 -15.66 0.11 -1.02
CA THR A 140 -15.73 0.33 0.43
C THR A 140 -15.99 1.81 0.74
N ARG A 141 -15.39 2.73 0.00
CA ARG A 141 -15.73 4.16 0.07
C ARG A 141 -17.22 4.42 -0.22
N ALA A 142 -17.80 3.70 -1.18
CA ALA A 142 -19.23 3.79 -1.46
C ALA A 142 -20.11 3.30 -0.30
N ILE A 143 -19.60 2.42 0.59
CA ILE A 143 -20.28 2.07 1.85
C ILE A 143 -20.17 3.23 2.84
N GLU A 144 -18.97 3.82 3.01
CA GLU A 144 -18.73 4.95 3.90
C GLU A 144 -19.59 6.18 3.52
N TRP A 145 -19.87 6.35 2.22
CA TRP A 145 -20.81 7.36 1.71
C TRP A 145 -22.25 6.91 1.70
N GLU A 146 -22.56 5.78 2.32
CA GLU A 146 -23.91 5.22 2.48
C GLU A 146 -24.64 4.89 1.18
N TYR A 147 -23.95 4.81 0.01
CA TYR A 147 -24.57 4.45 -1.26
C TYR A 147 -24.90 2.96 -1.39
N ILE A 148 -24.15 2.11 -0.73
CA ILE A 148 -24.38 0.66 -0.67
C ILE A 148 -24.14 0.14 0.75
N LYS A 149 -24.87 -0.90 1.14
CA LYS A 149 -24.72 -1.51 2.48
C LYS A 149 -23.61 -2.55 2.55
N VAL A 150 -23.27 -3.15 1.43
CA VAL A 150 -22.30 -4.25 1.34
C VAL A 150 -21.48 -4.07 0.07
N ASN A 151 -20.17 -4.21 0.21
CA ASN A 151 -19.27 -4.20 -0.95
C ASN A 151 -19.49 -5.48 -1.79
N PRO A 152 -19.97 -5.36 -3.03
CA PRO A 152 -20.25 -6.53 -3.87
C PRO A 152 -19.00 -7.30 -4.28
N LEU A 153 -17.82 -6.69 -4.15
CA LEU A 153 -16.54 -7.30 -4.47
C LEU A 153 -15.79 -7.84 -3.24
N ARG A 154 -16.37 -7.79 -2.04
CA ARG A 154 -15.69 -8.16 -0.77
C ARG A 154 -15.00 -9.52 -0.80
N ASN A 155 -15.64 -10.51 -1.43
CA ASN A 155 -15.18 -11.90 -1.49
C ASN A 155 -14.22 -12.18 -2.67
N ILE A 156 -13.94 -11.19 -3.53
CA ILE A 156 -13.00 -11.36 -4.64
C ILE A 156 -11.58 -11.45 -4.08
N LYS A 157 -10.90 -12.54 -4.41
CA LYS A 157 -9.49 -12.75 -4.04
C LYS A 157 -8.58 -12.25 -5.15
N GLU A 158 -7.40 -11.78 -4.78
CA GLU A 158 -6.33 -11.49 -5.73
C GLU A 158 -5.85 -12.80 -6.39
N ILE A 159 -5.36 -12.69 -7.60
CA ILE A 159 -4.76 -13.81 -8.33
C ILE A 159 -3.47 -14.19 -7.61
N LYS A 160 -3.32 -15.48 -7.27
CA LYS A 160 -2.10 -15.96 -6.64
C LYS A 160 -0.89 -15.70 -7.55
N THR A 161 0.17 -15.19 -6.96
CA THR A 161 1.46 -14.98 -7.63
C THR A 161 2.54 -15.63 -6.80
N GLU A 162 3.51 -16.19 -7.46
CA GLU A 162 4.75 -16.59 -6.78
C GLU A 162 5.45 -15.36 -6.22
N ARG A 163 5.93 -15.45 -4.99
CA ARG A 163 6.74 -14.40 -4.39
C ARG A 163 8.10 -14.40 -5.08
N LYS A 164 8.38 -13.34 -5.82
CA LYS A 164 9.72 -13.16 -6.40
C LYS A 164 10.72 -12.95 -5.27
N LYS A 165 11.81 -13.71 -5.30
CA LYS A 165 12.94 -13.45 -4.40
C LYS A 165 13.46 -12.03 -4.61
N PRO A 166 13.88 -11.32 -3.56
CA PRO A 166 14.49 -10.01 -3.70
C PRO A 166 15.75 -10.12 -4.56
N LYS A 167 15.93 -9.15 -5.45
CA LYS A 167 17.16 -9.04 -6.23
C LYS A 167 18.13 -8.14 -5.49
N PHE A 168 19.38 -8.54 -5.40
CA PHE A 168 20.46 -7.71 -4.86
C PHE A 168 21.64 -7.72 -5.81
N ILE A 169 22.41 -6.66 -5.80
CA ILE A 169 23.61 -6.51 -6.63
C ILE A 169 24.74 -7.25 -5.95
N ASP A 170 25.48 -8.06 -6.70
CA ASP A 170 26.67 -8.72 -6.20
C ASP A 170 27.66 -7.68 -5.63
N ARG A 171 28.17 -7.95 -4.44
CA ARG A 171 29.12 -7.07 -3.74
C ARG A 171 30.34 -6.73 -4.61
N LYS A 172 30.81 -7.67 -5.44
CA LYS A 172 31.93 -7.48 -6.36
C LYS A 172 31.66 -6.48 -7.47
N ALA A 173 30.38 -6.31 -7.86
CA ALA A 173 29.97 -5.37 -8.91
C ALA A 173 29.80 -3.94 -8.39
N LEU A 174 29.67 -3.73 -7.07
CA LEU A 174 29.40 -2.41 -6.48
C LEU A 174 30.50 -1.39 -6.76
N PRO A 175 31.82 -1.68 -6.65
CA PRO A 175 32.86 -0.70 -6.92
C PRO A 175 32.79 -0.15 -8.34
N ASN A 176 32.61 -1.02 -9.34
CA ASN A 176 32.47 -0.61 -10.73
C ASN A 176 31.21 0.24 -10.95
N PHE A 177 30.08 -0.17 -10.40
CA PHE A 177 28.84 0.58 -10.48
C PHE A 177 28.96 1.97 -9.83
N ILE A 178 29.54 2.07 -8.63
CA ILE A 178 29.73 3.34 -7.93
C ILE A 178 30.70 4.24 -8.70
N SER A 179 31.76 3.69 -9.27
CA SER A 179 32.75 4.45 -10.06
C SER A 179 32.17 4.99 -11.36
N SER A 180 31.22 4.31 -11.96
CA SER A 180 30.55 4.76 -13.19
C SER A 180 29.60 5.95 -13.02
N LEU A 181 29.28 6.32 -11.76
CA LEU A 181 28.45 7.49 -11.48
C LEU A 181 29.31 8.76 -11.59
N GLU A 182 29.08 9.53 -12.64
CA GLU A 182 29.80 10.78 -12.89
C GLU A 182 29.35 11.91 -11.96
N ASP A 183 28.04 11.98 -11.66
CA ASP A 183 27.48 12.99 -10.78
C ASP A 183 27.82 12.68 -9.33
N GLN A 184 28.58 13.56 -8.69
CA GLN A 184 29.08 13.36 -7.33
C GLN A 184 27.94 13.28 -6.30
N GLU A 185 26.89 14.11 -6.41
CA GLU A 185 25.77 14.07 -5.47
C GLU A 185 24.94 12.79 -5.67
N LEU A 186 24.77 12.32 -6.92
CA LEU A 186 24.14 11.03 -7.19
C LEU A 186 24.95 9.87 -6.62
N LYS A 187 26.27 9.93 -6.72
CA LYS A 187 27.19 8.93 -6.15
C LYS A 187 27.05 8.87 -4.63
N GLN A 188 27.09 10.03 -3.97
CA GLN A 188 26.87 10.15 -2.52
C GLN A 188 25.51 9.58 -2.11
N LEU A 189 24.45 9.88 -2.87
CA LEU A 189 23.10 9.38 -2.62
C LEU A 189 23.03 7.85 -2.77
N VAL A 190 23.61 7.28 -3.82
CA VAL A 190 23.68 5.83 -4.05
C VAL A 190 24.43 5.12 -2.91
N VAL A 191 25.60 5.65 -2.51
CA VAL A 191 26.35 5.11 -1.36
C VAL A 191 25.54 5.24 -0.07
N GLY A 192 24.81 6.35 0.11
CA GLY A 192 23.87 6.53 1.21
C GLY A 192 22.79 5.44 1.26
N TYR A 193 22.20 5.06 0.12
CA TYR A 193 21.24 3.94 0.07
C TYR A 193 21.89 2.61 0.43
N LEU A 194 23.10 2.34 -0.09
CA LEU A 194 23.83 1.11 0.17
C LEU A 194 24.30 0.96 1.62
N THR A 195 24.50 2.07 2.33
CA THR A 195 25.01 2.08 3.71
C THR A 195 23.93 2.24 4.77
N THR A 196 22.76 2.70 4.41
CA THR A 196 21.64 2.92 5.35
C THR A 196 20.47 1.99 5.14
N GLY A 197 20.31 1.41 3.95
CA GLY A 197 19.13 0.64 3.57
C GLY A 197 17.83 1.45 3.59
N ARG A 198 17.87 2.80 3.57
CA ARG A 198 16.68 3.66 3.62
C ARG A 198 15.82 3.51 2.37
N ARG A 199 14.51 3.79 2.52
CA ARG A 199 13.63 3.94 1.35
C ARG A 199 14.00 5.19 0.56
N ARG A 200 13.72 5.18 -0.74
CA ARG A 200 14.07 6.26 -1.66
C ARG A 200 13.77 7.65 -1.10
N CYS A 201 12.54 7.89 -0.67
CA CYS A 201 12.14 9.19 -0.16
C CYS A 201 12.67 9.48 1.25
N GLU A 202 12.93 8.46 2.07
CA GLU A 202 13.44 8.64 3.43
C GLU A 202 14.84 9.27 3.40
N LEU A 203 15.76 8.76 2.55
CA LEU A 203 17.09 9.33 2.43
C LEU A 203 17.08 10.68 1.71
N LEU A 204 16.28 10.80 0.64
CA LEU A 204 16.20 12.02 -0.16
C LEU A 204 15.68 13.23 0.62
N MET A 205 14.86 12.99 1.65
CA MET A 205 14.22 14.04 2.43
C MET A 205 15.00 14.41 3.68
N LEU A 206 16.18 13.81 3.93
CA LEU A 206 17.01 14.17 5.07
C LEU A 206 17.52 15.61 4.94
N GLU A 207 17.48 16.32 6.05
CA GLU A 207 17.95 17.68 6.21
C GLU A 207 19.07 17.72 7.27
N ASP A 208 19.86 18.77 7.28
CA ASP A 208 20.92 18.99 8.29
C ASP A 208 20.40 18.92 9.72
N ALA A 209 19.19 19.47 9.96
CA ALA A 209 18.51 19.45 11.26
C ALA A 209 18.06 18.04 11.71
N ASP A 210 18.13 17.03 10.84
CA ASP A 210 17.78 15.66 11.19
C ASP A 210 18.94 14.90 11.88
N PHE A 211 20.13 15.48 11.99
CA PHE A 211 21.32 14.82 12.51
C PHE A 211 21.63 15.29 13.93
N ASP A 212 21.80 14.33 14.80
CA ASP A 212 22.36 14.52 16.14
C ASP A 212 23.67 13.75 16.22
N PHE A 213 24.78 14.50 16.12
CA PHE A 213 26.13 13.94 16.14
C PHE A 213 26.63 13.60 17.56
N GLU A 214 26.00 14.15 18.62
CA GLU A 214 26.36 13.82 20.00
C GLU A 214 25.95 12.39 20.34
N ILE A 215 24.74 12.00 19.93
CA ILE A 215 24.23 10.63 20.12
C ILE A 215 24.46 9.73 18.89
N ASN A 216 25.15 10.24 17.87
CA ASN A 216 25.48 9.54 16.62
C ASN A 216 24.25 8.93 15.91
N LYS A 217 23.16 9.71 15.78
CA LYS A 217 21.90 9.30 15.16
C LYS A 217 21.38 10.32 14.18
N TYR A 218 20.49 9.85 13.28
CA TYR A 218 19.71 10.70 12.40
C TYR A 218 18.22 10.33 12.46
N PHE A 219 17.38 11.34 12.28
CA PHE A 219 15.94 11.22 12.41
C PHE A 219 15.25 11.13 11.05
N VAL A 220 14.40 10.13 10.83
CA VAL A 220 13.56 10.01 9.64
C VAL A 220 12.16 10.48 10.00
N ARG A 221 11.80 11.69 9.55
CA ARG A 221 10.55 12.38 9.91
C ARG A 221 9.28 11.71 9.42
N ARG A 222 9.32 11.08 8.23
CA ARG A 222 8.17 10.40 7.64
C ARG A 222 8.59 9.11 6.96
N SER A 223 8.12 8.00 7.50
CA SER A 223 8.11 6.72 6.78
C SER A 223 6.78 6.55 6.05
N LYS A 224 6.69 5.58 5.13
CA LYS A 224 5.44 5.20 4.44
C LYS A 224 4.31 4.84 5.43
N ASN A 225 4.67 4.47 6.66
CA ASN A 225 3.74 4.05 7.72
C ASN A 225 3.50 5.15 8.76
N HIS A 226 3.79 6.43 8.44
CA HIS A 226 3.65 7.60 9.31
C HIS A 226 4.43 7.53 10.64
N LEU A 227 5.39 6.60 10.77
CA LEU A 227 6.23 6.44 11.95
C LEU A 227 7.55 7.17 11.73
N SER A 228 7.79 8.17 12.56
CA SER A 228 9.09 8.86 12.64
C SER A 228 10.02 8.08 13.57
N ARG A 229 11.33 8.01 13.24
CA ARG A 229 12.25 7.17 13.98
C ARG A 229 13.70 7.65 13.90
N TRP A 230 14.44 7.50 15.01
CA TRP A 230 15.88 7.67 15.05
C TRP A 230 16.61 6.42 14.55
N TYR A 231 17.66 6.61 13.79
CA TYR A 231 18.54 5.55 13.29
C TYR A 231 20.00 5.87 13.59
N PRO A 232 20.84 4.86 13.88
CA PRO A 232 22.26 5.07 14.12
C PRO A 232 22.98 5.48 12.82
N ILE A 233 24.00 6.30 12.94
CA ILE A 233 24.90 6.65 11.84
C ILE A 233 26.04 5.63 11.83
N GLY A 234 26.01 4.71 10.85
CA GLY A 234 27.12 3.78 10.63
C GLY A 234 28.31 4.47 9.93
N SER A 235 29.50 3.87 10.05
CA SER A 235 30.75 4.43 9.47
C SER A 235 30.64 4.72 7.96
N GLY A 236 30.03 3.83 7.19
CA GLY A 236 29.81 4.03 5.75
C GLY A 236 28.92 5.24 5.45
N PHE A 237 27.87 5.46 6.23
CA PHE A 237 27.02 6.65 6.06
C PHE A 237 27.72 7.91 6.59
N MET A 238 28.52 7.81 7.65
CA MET A 238 29.34 8.92 8.14
C MET A 238 30.32 9.41 7.05
N THR A 239 30.90 8.51 6.26
CA THR A 239 31.75 8.87 5.11
C THR A 239 30.97 9.72 4.09
N VAL A 240 29.71 9.35 3.78
CA VAL A 240 28.85 10.16 2.91
C VAL A 240 28.57 11.53 3.54
N ILE A 241 28.19 11.57 4.82
CA ILE A 241 27.93 12.81 5.56
C ILE A 241 29.16 13.74 5.49
N ASN A 242 30.33 13.21 5.76
CA ASN A 242 31.58 13.99 5.72
C ASN A 242 31.91 14.50 4.31
N SER A 243 31.59 13.74 3.26
CA SER A 243 31.76 14.17 1.87
C SER A 243 30.78 15.26 1.42
N LEU A 244 29.67 15.45 2.16
CA LEU A 244 28.67 16.50 1.92
C LEU A 244 28.99 17.80 2.66
N LYS A 245 29.86 17.76 3.68
CA LYS A 245 30.23 18.94 4.47
C LYS A 245 31.02 19.94 3.65
N ILE A 246 30.67 21.21 3.81
CA ILE A 246 31.42 22.37 3.33
C ILE A 246 31.87 23.14 4.58
N ASP A 247 33.15 23.41 4.71
CA ASP A 247 33.74 24.06 5.90
C ASP A 247 33.33 23.38 7.23
N GLY A 248 33.29 22.04 7.21
CA GLY A 248 32.95 21.22 8.37
C GLY A 248 31.46 21.16 8.72
N LYS A 249 30.58 21.86 8.00
CA LYS A 249 29.12 21.90 8.23
C LYS A 249 28.35 21.24 7.11
N LEU A 250 27.24 20.59 7.46
CA LEU A 250 26.29 20.10 6.45
C LEU A 250 25.63 21.28 5.72
N PRO A 251 25.24 21.09 4.44
CA PRO A 251 24.51 22.12 3.71
C PRO A 251 23.14 22.35 4.37
N ALA A 252 22.79 23.62 4.64
CA ALA A 252 21.51 23.97 5.26
C ALA A 252 20.31 23.43 4.47
N GLY A 253 19.37 22.84 5.17
CA GLY A 253 18.18 22.18 4.61
C GLY A 253 18.51 20.79 4.04
N ARG A 254 17.95 20.44 2.88
CA ARG A 254 18.13 19.11 2.30
C ARG A 254 19.59 18.82 1.96
N LEU A 255 20.05 17.62 2.34
CA LEU A 255 21.40 17.16 2.02
C LEU A 255 21.64 17.04 0.51
N PHE A 256 20.65 16.53 -0.22
CA PHE A 256 20.73 16.29 -1.67
C PHE A 256 19.88 17.33 -2.40
N LYS A 257 20.48 18.46 -2.75
CA LYS A 257 19.76 19.63 -3.29
C LYS A 257 19.39 19.50 -4.76
N LYS A 258 20.22 18.82 -5.54
CA LYS A 258 20.04 18.60 -6.98
C LYS A 258 18.91 17.61 -7.27
N TRP A 259 18.76 16.60 -6.43
CA TRP A 259 17.86 15.47 -6.64
C TRP A 259 16.55 15.63 -5.86
N ARG A 260 15.70 16.57 -6.31
CA ARG A 260 14.43 16.88 -5.61
C ARG A 260 13.31 15.88 -5.91
N HIS A 261 13.32 15.29 -7.11
CA HIS A 261 12.26 14.40 -7.56
C HIS A 261 12.69 12.93 -7.51
N PRO A 262 11.98 12.11 -6.71
CA PRO A 262 12.35 10.70 -6.55
C PRO A 262 12.37 9.89 -7.85
N ASP A 263 11.51 10.22 -8.82
CA ASP A 263 11.43 9.47 -10.06
C ASP A 263 12.64 9.77 -10.98
N THR A 264 13.15 11.00 -10.98
CA THR A 264 14.38 11.38 -11.69
C THR A 264 15.58 10.56 -11.19
N ILE A 265 15.72 10.42 -9.86
CA ILE A 265 16.78 9.60 -9.26
C ILE A 265 16.65 8.14 -9.71
N SER A 266 15.42 7.59 -9.65
CA SER A 266 15.20 6.21 -10.07
C SER A 266 15.59 5.99 -11.53
N HIS A 267 15.33 6.97 -12.40
CA HIS A 267 15.69 6.93 -13.81
C HIS A 267 17.21 6.98 -13.98
N LYS A 268 17.90 7.95 -13.35
CA LYS A 268 19.35 8.10 -13.45
C LYS A 268 20.14 6.91 -12.88
N VAL A 269 19.70 6.38 -11.73
CA VAL A 269 20.30 5.14 -11.20
C VAL A 269 20.05 3.97 -12.13
N LYS A 270 18.88 3.90 -12.79
CA LYS A 270 18.58 2.84 -13.75
C LYS A 270 19.46 2.93 -15.00
N GLU A 271 19.69 4.13 -15.54
CA GLU A 271 20.60 4.36 -16.65
C GLU A 271 22.04 3.88 -16.31
N ALA A 272 22.55 4.27 -15.14
CA ALA A 272 23.86 3.85 -14.68
C ALA A 272 23.97 2.32 -14.49
N LEU A 273 22.94 1.69 -13.92
CA LEU A 273 22.87 0.23 -13.77
C LEU A 273 22.89 -0.48 -15.13
N ILE A 274 22.19 0.05 -16.12
CA ILE A 274 22.20 -0.50 -17.51
C ILE A 274 23.61 -0.37 -18.09
N ALA A 275 24.25 0.78 -17.98
CA ALA A 275 25.60 1.02 -18.48
C ALA A 275 26.66 0.06 -17.88
N CYS A 276 26.44 -0.40 -16.64
CA CYS A 276 27.31 -1.38 -15.97
C CYS A 276 26.91 -2.84 -16.17
N GLY A 277 26.00 -3.15 -17.09
CA GLY A 277 25.50 -4.53 -17.28
C GLY A 277 24.55 -5.02 -16.17
N LEU A 278 24.16 -4.16 -15.25
CA LEU A 278 23.26 -4.46 -14.12
C LEU A 278 21.79 -4.08 -14.41
N GLY A 279 21.40 -4.06 -15.69
CA GLY A 279 20.10 -3.60 -16.15
C GLY A 279 18.89 -4.34 -15.58
N ASN A 280 19.08 -5.49 -14.94
CA ASN A 280 18.01 -6.21 -14.24
C ASN A 280 17.67 -5.63 -12.86
N HIS A 281 18.47 -4.67 -12.36
CA HIS A 281 18.32 -4.04 -11.06
C HIS A 281 17.67 -2.66 -11.15
N ARG A 282 17.17 -2.17 -10.01
CA ARG A 282 16.52 -0.88 -9.82
C ARG A 282 17.02 -0.22 -8.53
N LEU A 283 16.76 1.07 -8.36
CA LEU A 283 17.13 1.81 -7.15
C LEU A 283 16.72 1.09 -5.84
N HIS A 284 15.54 0.48 -5.79
CA HIS A 284 15.07 -0.24 -4.60
C HIS A 284 15.92 -1.49 -4.28
N ASP A 285 16.56 -2.06 -5.29
CA ASP A 285 17.44 -3.23 -5.10
C ASP A 285 18.73 -2.87 -4.35
N LEU A 286 19.11 -1.57 -4.27
CA LEU A 286 20.19 -1.12 -3.38
C LEU A 286 19.86 -1.37 -1.91
N ARG A 287 18.59 -1.21 -1.53
CA ARG A 287 18.14 -1.56 -0.17
C ARG A 287 18.13 -3.08 0.05
N HIS A 288 17.79 -3.87 -0.97
CA HIS A 288 17.93 -5.32 -0.91
C HIS A 288 19.41 -5.72 -0.80
N THR A 289 20.29 -5.02 -1.51
CA THR A 289 21.75 -5.19 -1.42
C THR A 289 22.29 -4.87 -0.04
N PHE A 290 21.86 -3.77 0.59
CA PHE A 290 22.18 -3.48 2.01
C PHE A 290 21.78 -4.65 2.91
N SER A 291 20.58 -5.18 2.74
CA SER A 291 20.05 -6.28 3.54
C SER A 291 20.86 -7.56 3.36
N SER A 292 21.26 -7.90 2.12
CA SER A 292 22.11 -9.04 1.82
C SER A 292 23.48 -8.91 2.47
N ILE A 293 24.14 -7.77 2.27
CA ILE A 293 25.48 -7.50 2.87
C ILE A 293 25.42 -7.55 4.40
N TYR A 294 24.36 -7.00 5.02
CA TYR A 294 24.19 -7.04 6.47
C TYR A 294 24.10 -8.48 7.00
N LEU A 295 23.31 -9.34 6.35
CA LEU A 295 23.14 -10.75 6.75
C LEU A 295 24.40 -11.58 6.46
N GLU A 296 25.06 -11.36 5.32
CA GLU A 296 26.34 -11.99 4.97
C GLU A 296 27.43 -11.68 6.03
N ASN A 297 27.38 -10.47 6.61
CA ASN A 297 28.25 -10.08 7.71
C ASN A 297 27.72 -10.53 9.10
N LYS A 298 26.89 -11.56 9.16
CA LYS A 298 26.34 -12.19 10.38
C LYS A 298 25.40 -11.29 11.18
N GLY A 299 24.76 -10.32 10.54
CA GLY A 299 23.66 -9.56 11.13
C GLY A 299 22.43 -10.44 11.34
N ASP A 300 21.64 -10.19 12.36
CA ASP A 300 20.40 -10.93 12.62
C ASP A 300 19.17 -10.29 11.96
N LEU A 301 18.14 -11.09 11.69
CA LEU A 301 16.92 -10.65 10.99
C LEU A 301 16.09 -9.64 11.80
N LYS A 302 16.13 -9.69 13.13
CA LYS A 302 15.37 -8.78 13.97
C LYS A 302 15.98 -7.37 13.93
N SER A 303 17.29 -7.28 14.09
CA SER A 303 18.01 -6.02 13.94
C SER A 303 17.89 -5.48 12.52
N LEU A 304 17.92 -6.34 11.48
CA LEU A 304 17.66 -5.91 10.12
C LEU A 304 16.26 -5.33 9.95
N GLN A 305 15.23 -5.94 10.56
CA GLN A 305 13.87 -5.42 10.55
C GLN A 305 13.82 -4.00 11.14
N GLU A 306 14.47 -3.79 12.26
CA GLU A 306 14.54 -2.49 12.94
C GLU A 306 15.30 -1.46 12.09
N LEU A 307 16.49 -1.83 11.58
CA LEU A 307 17.29 -1.01 10.68
C LEU A 307 16.53 -0.63 9.40
N LEU A 308 15.74 -1.51 8.83
CA LEU A 308 14.92 -1.21 7.66
C LEU A 308 13.65 -0.42 8.00
N GLY A 309 13.22 -0.38 9.25
CA GLY A 309 11.95 0.23 9.66
C GLY A 309 10.74 -0.52 9.10
N HIS A 310 10.79 -1.86 9.11
CA HIS A 310 9.65 -2.70 8.78
C HIS A 310 8.75 -2.87 10.00
N THR A 311 7.46 -2.55 9.87
CA THR A 311 6.46 -2.76 10.92
C THR A 311 6.10 -4.23 11.09
N GLU A 312 6.12 -4.99 9.98
CA GLU A 312 5.80 -6.41 9.98
C GLU A 312 7.05 -7.26 9.72
N TYR A 313 7.29 -8.25 10.55
CA TYR A 313 8.39 -9.22 10.40
C TYR A 313 8.35 -9.93 9.03
N LYS A 314 7.15 -10.25 8.54
CA LYS A 314 6.93 -10.90 7.24
C LYS A 314 7.57 -10.15 6.06
N THR A 315 7.79 -8.85 6.19
CA THR A 315 8.49 -8.03 5.16
C THR A 315 9.99 -8.29 5.16
N THR A 316 10.58 -8.66 6.30
CA THR A 316 12.01 -8.98 6.43
C THR A 316 12.28 -10.47 6.20
N GLU A 317 11.29 -11.32 6.43
CA GLU A 317 11.35 -12.77 6.22
C GLU A 317 11.77 -13.18 4.79
N ILE A 318 11.56 -12.30 3.80
CA ILE A 318 12.02 -12.53 2.42
C ILE A 318 13.54 -12.70 2.30
N TYR A 319 14.30 -12.26 3.30
CA TYR A 319 15.76 -12.40 3.39
C TYR A 319 16.21 -13.59 4.25
N ALA A 320 15.29 -14.33 4.89
CA ALA A 320 15.62 -15.42 5.82
C ALA A 320 16.54 -16.48 5.19
N HIS A 321 16.34 -16.74 3.89
CA HIS A 321 17.18 -17.68 3.15
C HIS A 321 18.65 -17.27 3.03
N LEU A 322 19.01 -16.02 3.30
CA LEU A 322 20.40 -15.54 3.34
C LEU A 322 21.08 -15.78 4.69
N SER A 323 20.31 -16.21 5.70
CA SER A 323 20.80 -16.51 7.05
C SER A 323 20.83 -18.02 7.35
N GLU A 324 20.68 -18.90 6.36
CA GLU A 324 20.65 -20.36 6.56
C GLU A 324 21.95 -20.90 7.18
N ASP A 325 23.13 -20.37 6.79
CA ASP A 325 24.41 -20.68 7.45
C ASP A 325 24.46 -20.28 8.93
N HIS A 326 23.58 -19.38 9.35
CA HIS A 326 23.47 -18.94 10.74
C HIS A 326 22.76 -20.00 11.60
N LEU A 327 21.73 -20.68 11.07
CA LEU A 327 20.98 -21.70 11.82
C LEU A 327 21.86 -22.87 12.24
N GLN A 328 22.77 -23.31 11.36
CA GLN A 328 23.74 -24.38 11.69
C GLN A 328 24.62 -23.97 12.88
N LYS A 329 25.11 -22.73 12.89
CA LYS A 329 25.95 -22.20 13.99
C LYS A 329 25.14 -21.91 15.25
N GLU A 330 23.88 -21.56 15.12
CA GLU A 330 22.97 -21.35 16.28
C GLU A 330 22.66 -22.67 16.98
N VAL A 331 22.44 -23.77 16.25
CA VAL A 331 22.25 -25.09 16.85
C VAL A 331 23.45 -25.53 17.63
N GLU A 332 24.67 -25.23 17.17
CA GLU A 332 25.92 -25.56 17.88
C GLU A 332 26.11 -24.78 19.19
N LYS A 333 25.37 -23.70 19.41
CA LYS A 333 25.32 -22.98 20.70
C LYS A 333 24.57 -23.74 21.79
N VAL A 334 23.76 -24.72 21.42
CA VAL A 334 23.07 -25.61 22.37
C VAL A 334 24.09 -26.63 22.90
N LYS A 335 24.93 -26.22 23.83
CA LYS A 335 25.88 -27.11 24.52
C LYS A 335 25.19 -27.68 25.74
N LEU A 336 24.77 -28.91 25.66
CA LEU A 336 24.28 -29.69 26.79
C LEU A 336 25.46 -30.17 27.62
N GLY A 337 26.29 -29.50 28.25
CA GLY A 337 27.37 -30.01 29.11
C GLY A 337 27.82 -31.47 28.82
N PRO A 338 28.75 -32.04 29.54
CA PRO A 338 29.11 -33.47 29.37
C PRO A 338 27.98 -34.33 29.97
N VAL A 339 26.90 -34.50 29.20
CA VAL A 339 25.83 -35.42 29.57
C VAL A 339 26.04 -36.66 28.71
N ASP A 340 26.54 -37.69 29.36
CA ASP A 340 26.55 -39.07 28.84
C ASP A 340 25.11 -39.62 28.75
N LEU A 341 24.23 -38.93 28.04
CA LEU A 341 22.79 -39.27 27.92
C LEU A 341 22.57 -40.52 27.06
N LEU A 342 23.60 -41.03 26.39
CA LEU A 342 23.48 -42.18 25.48
C LEU A 342 24.38 -43.35 25.87
N LYS A 343 25.00 -43.38 27.04
CA LYS A 343 25.56 -44.64 27.51
C LYS A 343 24.39 -45.54 27.96
N THR A 344 23.86 -46.29 27.03
CA THR A 344 23.16 -47.53 27.34
C THR A 344 24.08 -48.37 28.17
N GLN A 345 23.68 -48.67 29.43
CA GLN A 345 24.32 -49.70 30.21
C GLN A 345 24.17 -50.98 29.41
N GLY A 346 25.23 -51.41 28.76
CA GLY A 346 25.36 -52.71 28.20
C GLY A 346 25.88 -53.64 29.28
N SER A 347 25.17 -54.67 29.51
CA SER A 347 25.69 -55.93 29.98
C SER A 347 24.79 -57.02 29.70
#